data_4e99374b906d29cec1eb7d2303e192a2
#
_entry.id   4e99374b906d29cec1eb7d2303e192a2
#
_cell.length_a   1.000
_cell.length_b   1.000
_cell.length_c   1.000
_cell.angle_alpha   90.00
_cell.angle_beta   90.00
_cell.angle_gamma   90.00
#
_symmetry.space_group_name_H-M   'P 1'
#
loop_
_entity.id
_entity.type
_entity.pdbx_description
1 polymer ?
#
loop_
_entity_poly.entity_id
_entity_poly.type
_entity_poly.pdbx_seq_one_letter_code
_entity_poly.pdbx_strand_id
1 'polypeptide(L)'
;MKPHLVSVVIPAYNAMDHIGEQLNALSSQDYDGAFEVVVADNGSTDGLAHFITNHPSTDTLSLRLVDASAGRGGGYARNVGVAASNGDFIAFCDADDRVHPSWLSAIVRAAESSDAVGGVVETASINSSEVATWRTFTGAQFGSEDFLPYGITCTFGIWRAAFDKVDGFDLRYVNSGEDIDLCWRLQLAGMTLAHAPDAVVAYRLRDTYRGTWNQTRAYGIATAQLYSRFRNHGQRRTTPRIVAATLLALLLFNPLVPRRISPMPRGRWFVHAGNLVGKLQGSIKYRVLYI
;
A
#
# COMPACT_ATOMS: atom_id res chain seq x y z
N MET A 1 -1.83 -14.43 -20.16
CA MET A 1 -1.87 -13.42 -21.25
C MET A 1 -0.74 -12.43 -20.99
N LYS A 2 0.02 -11.97 -21.99
CA LYS A 2 1.01 -10.91 -21.79
C LYS A 2 0.38 -9.54 -22.10
N PRO A 3 0.68 -8.49 -21.32
CA PRO A 3 0.18 -7.16 -21.63
C PRO A 3 0.82 -6.58 -22.90
N HIS A 4 0.05 -5.77 -23.63
CA HIS A 4 0.58 -4.99 -24.75
C HIS A 4 1.36 -3.77 -24.27
N LEU A 5 0.87 -3.12 -23.22
CA LEU A 5 1.50 -1.98 -22.55
C LEU A 5 1.20 -2.06 -21.05
N VAL A 6 2.22 -1.90 -20.23
CA VAL A 6 2.06 -1.74 -18.78
C VAL A 6 2.05 -0.26 -18.44
N SER A 7 1.08 0.20 -17.64
CA SER A 7 1.13 1.54 -17.05
C SER A 7 1.50 1.44 -15.57
N VAL A 8 2.67 1.94 -15.22
CA VAL A 8 3.07 2.10 -13.82
C VAL A 8 2.49 3.39 -13.28
N VAL A 9 1.55 3.30 -12.35
CA VAL A 9 0.84 4.45 -11.75
C VAL A 9 1.36 4.72 -10.36
N ILE A 10 1.86 5.94 -10.12
CA ILE A 10 2.47 6.39 -8.88
C ILE A 10 1.64 7.54 -8.31
N PRO A 11 0.91 7.35 -7.21
CA PRO A 11 0.29 8.46 -6.48
C PRO A 11 1.37 9.25 -5.75
N ALA A 12 1.38 10.57 -5.88
CA ALA A 12 2.38 11.40 -5.24
C ALA A 12 1.74 12.57 -4.47
N TYR A 13 2.26 12.85 -3.28
CA TYR A 13 1.91 14.03 -2.48
C TYR A 13 3.10 14.42 -1.61
N ASN A 14 3.71 15.58 -1.91
CA ASN A 14 4.91 16.07 -1.22
C ASN A 14 6.01 14.98 -1.13
N ALA A 15 6.36 14.39 -2.28
CA ALA A 15 7.30 13.28 -2.38
C ALA A 15 8.61 13.63 -3.09
N MET A 16 8.92 14.91 -3.29
CA MET A 16 10.09 15.38 -4.03
C MET A 16 11.40 14.76 -3.50
N ASP A 17 11.52 14.60 -2.17
CA ASP A 17 12.75 14.07 -1.56
C ASP A 17 12.99 12.58 -1.83
N HIS A 18 11.98 11.83 -2.30
CA HIS A 18 12.05 10.37 -2.43
C HIS A 18 11.77 9.85 -3.84
N ILE A 19 10.91 10.52 -4.60
CA ILE A 19 10.44 10.02 -5.90
C ILE A 19 11.57 9.78 -6.90
N GLY A 20 12.67 10.52 -6.79
CA GLY A 20 13.85 10.31 -7.63
C GLY A 20 14.47 8.89 -7.49
N GLU A 21 14.48 8.32 -6.27
CA GLU A 21 14.93 6.95 -6.05
C GLU A 21 14.01 5.94 -6.77
N GLN A 22 12.70 6.17 -6.72
CA GLN A 22 11.72 5.32 -7.37
C GLN A 22 11.81 5.39 -8.89
N LEU A 23 11.93 6.60 -9.47
CA LEU A 23 12.07 6.77 -10.91
C LEU A 23 13.37 6.14 -11.45
N ASN A 24 14.47 6.27 -10.72
CA ASN A 24 15.73 5.61 -11.07
C ASN A 24 15.62 4.07 -11.01
N ALA A 25 14.90 3.54 -10.01
CA ALA A 25 14.66 2.11 -9.91
C ALA A 25 13.76 1.59 -11.04
N LEU A 26 12.77 2.37 -11.47
CA LEU A 26 11.92 2.03 -12.63
C LEU A 26 12.69 2.08 -13.94
N SER A 27 13.62 3.03 -14.13
CA SER A 27 14.46 3.07 -15.33
C SER A 27 15.44 1.90 -15.45
N SER A 28 15.64 1.16 -14.34
CA SER A 28 16.56 0.02 -14.23
C SER A 28 15.85 -1.33 -14.13
N GLN A 29 14.55 -1.40 -14.52
CA GLN A 29 13.81 -2.66 -14.53
C GLN A 29 14.32 -3.61 -15.61
N ASP A 30 14.31 -4.93 -15.30
CA ASP A 30 14.68 -6.00 -16.23
C ASP A 30 13.54 -6.42 -17.19
N TYR A 31 12.41 -5.71 -17.14
CA TYR A 31 11.24 -5.96 -17.96
C TYR A 31 11.49 -5.53 -19.41
N ASP A 32 11.37 -6.48 -20.35
CA ASP A 32 11.61 -6.31 -21.78
C ASP A 32 10.40 -5.83 -22.59
N GLY A 33 9.22 -5.78 -21.96
CA GLY A 33 7.98 -5.29 -22.57
C GLY A 33 7.86 -3.77 -22.54
N ALA A 34 6.91 -3.24 -23.30
CA ALA A 34 6.61 -1.80 -23.27
C ALA A 34 5.93 -1.39 -21.95
N PHE A 35 6.40 -0.30 -21.35
CA PHE A 35 5.72 0.34 -20.22
C PHE A 35 5.84 1.87 -20.25
N GLU A 36 4.89 2.51 -19.62
CA GLU A 36 4.86 3.96 -19.34
C GLU A 36 4.77 4.19 -17.82
N VAL A 37 5.17 5.37 -17.37
CA VAL A 37 5.04 5.80 -15.98
C VAL A 37 4.12 7.02 -15.89
N VAL A 38 3.10 6.95 -15.04
CA VAL A 38 2.15 8.04 -14.79
C VAL A 38 2.22 8.42 -13.33
N VAL A 39 2.76 9.60 -13.04
CA VAL A 39 2.77 10.18 -11.70
C VAL A 39 1.52 11.05 -11.51
N ALA A 40 0.67 10.67 -10.57
CA ALA A 40 -0.56 11.40 -10.23
C ALA A 40 -0.31 12.28 -9.01
N ASP A 41 -0.11 13.60 -9.25
CA ASP A 41 0.17 14.58 -8.20
C ASP A 41 -1.10 15.00 -7.48
N ASN A 42 -1.23 14.62 -6.23
CA ASN A 42 -2.40 14.89 -5.39
C ASN A 42 -2.33 16.28 -4.70
N GLY A 43 -1.80 17.28 -5.39
CA GLY A 43 -1.72 18.65 -4.93
C GLY A 43 -0.47 18.94 -4.09
N SER A 44 0.70 18.49 -4.52
CA SER A 44 1.99 18.74 -3.86
C SER A 44 2.35 20.23 -3.87
N THR A 45 3.07 20.67 -2.83
CA THR A 45 3.54 22.04 -2.64
C THR A 45 5.06 22.13 -2.44
N ASP A 46 5.75 21.00 -2.55
CA ASP A 46 7.20 20.83 -2.33
C ASP A 46 8.07 21.03 -3.58
N GLY A 47 7.46 21.36 -4.73
CA GLY A 47 8.17 21.49 -6.00
C GLY A 47 8.22 20.21 -6.85
N LEU A 48 7.47 19.18 -6.47
CA LEU A 48 7.42 17.88 -7.14
C LEU A 48 7.22 17.99 -8.65
N ALA A 49 6.28 18.83 -9.11
CA ALA A 49 5.98 18.99 -10.53
C ALA A 49 7.21 19.46 -11.33
N HIS A 50 7.92 20.46 -10.81
CA HIS A 50 9.15 20.94 -11.43
C HIS A 50 10.25 19.87 -11.43
N PHE A 51 10.41 19.15 -10.32
CA PHE A 51 11.37 18.04 -10.20
C PHE A 51 11.14 16.97 -11.24
N ILE A 52 9.90 16.49 -11.40
CA ILE A 52 9.55 15.42 -12.36
C ILE A 52 9.76 15.86 -13.80
N THR A 53 9.36 17.09 -14.15
CA THR A 53 9.49 17.61 -15.52
C THR A 53 10.96 17.68 -15.96
N ASN A 54 11.90 17.88 -15.03
CA ASN A 54 13.33 18.01 -15.31
C ASN A 54 14.13 16.75 -14.93
N HIS A 55 13.47 15.66 -14.55
CA HIS A 55 14.17 14.44 -14.12
C HIS A 55 14.79 13.72 -15.32
N PRO A 56 16.07 13.24 -15.24
CA PRO A 56 16.74 12.56 -16.34
C PRO A 56 16.02 11.33 -16.91
N SER A 57 15.23 10.65 -16.08
CA SER A 57 14.44 9.49 -16.50
C SER A 57 13.18 9.82 -17.30
N THR A 58 12.85 11.11 -17.49
CA THR A 58 11.64 11.53 -18.21
C THR A 58 11.62 11.00 -19.64
N ASP A 59 12.78 11.07 -20.33
CA ASP A 59 12.89 10.61 -21.72
C ASP A 59 12.92 9.08 -21.84
N THR A 60 13.41 8.38 -20.83
CA THR A 60 13.59 6.91 -20.87
C THR A 60 12.37 6.14 -20.39
N LEU A 61 11.54 6.73 -19.52
CA LEU A 61 10.39 6.06 -18.90
C LEU A 61 9.04 6.34 -19.56
N SER A 62 8.97 7.12 -20.66
CA SER A 62 7.69 7.66 -21.16
C SER A 62 6.88 8.25 -20.00
N LEU A 63 7.54 9.08 -19.19
CA LEU A 63 7.03 9.62 -17.94
C LEU A 63 6.03 10.73 -18.18
N ARG A 64 4.87 10.64 -17.53
CA ARG A 64 3.84 11.71 -17.53
C ARG A 64 3.46 12.09 -16.11
N LEU A 65 3.31 13.40 -15.89
CA LEU A 65 2.72 13.96 -14.69
C LEU A 65 1.27 14.34 -14.97
N VAL A 66 0.35 13.94 -14.08
CA VAL A 66 -1.07 14.29 -14.18
C VAL A 66 -1.54 14.95 -12.88
N ASP A 67 -2.40 15.96 -13.01
CA ASP A 67 -2.98 16.67 -11.87
C ASP A 67 -4.12 15.84 -11.26
N ALA A 68 -3.95 15.43 -10.00
CA ALA A 68 -4.93 14.75 -9.18
C ALA A 68 -5.32 15.59 -7.94
N SER A 69 -5.21 16.93 -7.99
CA SER A 69 -5.46 17.82 -6.86
C SER A 69 -6.95 18.07 -6.56
N ALA A 70 -7.86 17.74 -7.50
CA ALA A 70 -9.30 17.96 -7.32
C ALA A 70 -9.94 17.05 -6.25
N GLY A 71 -9.29 15.95 -5.85
CA GLY A 71 -9.71 15.06 -4.77
C GLY A 71 -8.58 14.77 -3.79
N ARG A 72 -8.85 13.95 -2.76
CA ARG A 72 -7.87 13.64 -1.71
C ARG A 72 -7.66 12.14 -1.56
N GLY A 73 -6.42 11.78 -1.25
CA GLY A 73 -5.99 10.44 -0.87
C GLY A 73 -5.42 9.61 -2.01
N GLY A 74 -4.66 8.58 -1.64
CA GLY A 74 -3.94 7.71 -2.59
C GLY A 74 -4.86 7.01 -3.58
N GLY A 75 -6.04 6.56 -3.13
CA GLY A 75 -7.02 5.92 -4.02
C GLY A 75 -7.54 6.87 -5.10
N TYR A 76 -7.81 8.14 -4.76
CA TYR A 76 -8.20 9.14 -5.75
C TYR A 76 -7.08 9.40 -6.78
N ALA A 77 -5.87 9.63 -6.30
CA ALA A 77 -4.73 9.86 -7.18
C ALA A 77 -4.48 8.66 -8.12
N ARG A 78 -4.56 7.43 -7.61
CA ARG A 78 -4.43 6.22 -8.44
C ARG A 78 -5.54 6.10 -9.48
N ASN A 79 -6.80 6.41 -9.14
CA ASN A 79 -7.90 6.41 -10.12
C ASN A 79 -7.64 7.43 -11.25
N VAL A 80 -7.19 8.64 -10.90
CA VAL A 80 -6.83 9.68 -11.91
C VAL A 80 -5.64 9.19 -12.77
N GLY A 81 -4.62 8.61 -12.15
CA GLY A 81 -3.48 8.06 -12.88
C GLY A 81 -3.88 6.94 -13.85
N VAL A 82 -4.76 6.03 -13.42
CA VAL A 82 -5.30 4.97 -14.30
C VAL A 82 -6.12 5.56 -15.45
N ALA A 83 -6.98 6.53 -15.18
CA ALA A 83 -7.78 7.19 -16.22
C ALA A 83 -6.91 7.91 -17.26
N ALA A 84 -5.75 8.43 -16.86
CA ALA A 84 -4.79 9.10 -17.74
C ALA A 84 -3.83 8.13 -18.45
N SER A 85 -3.80 6.85 -18.08
CA SER A 85 -2.86 5.87 -18.60
C SER A 85 -3.44 5.07 -19.80
N ASN A 86 -2.56 4.43 -20.60
CA ASN A 86 -2.96 3.75 -21.85
C ASN A 86 -2.79 2.22 -21.78
N GLY A 87 -2.11 1.69 -20.76
CA GLY A 87 -1.81 0.26 -20.65
C GLY A 87 -3.06 -0.59 -20.43
N ASP A 88 -3.04 -1.80 -20.91
CA ASP A 88 -4.04 -2.84 -20.64
C ASP A 88 -3.77 -3.58 -19.32
N PHE A 89 -2.58 -3.40 -18.76
CA PHE A 89 -2.21 -3.84 -17.41
C PHE A 89 -1.67 -2.66 -16.59
N ILE A 90 -2.16 -2.50 -15.36
CA ILE A 90 -1.79 -1.42 -14.45
C ILE A 90 -0.94 -1.99 -13.33
N ALA A 91 0.23 -1.40 -13.10
CA ALA A 91 1.08 -1.69 -11.95
C ALA A 91 1.13 -0.47 -11.04
N PHE A 92 1.00 -0.67 -9.73
CA PHE A 92 1.06 0.41 -8.73
C PHE A 92 2.30 0.26 -7.86
N CYS A 93 2.99 1.36 -7.65
CA CYS A 93 4.00 1.52 -6.61
C CYS A 93 3.87 2.92 -5.98
N ASP A 94 4.42 3.11 -4.79
CA ASP A 94 4.32 4.39 -4.08
C ASP A 94 5.55 5.28 -4.35
N ALA A 95 5.37 6.60 -4.25
CA ALA A 95 6.39 7.58 -4.61
C ALA A 95 7.58 7.64 -3.63
N ASP A 96 7.39 7.17 -2.39
CA ASP A 96 8.39 7.16 -1.32
C ASP A 96 9.08 5.80 -1.11
N ASP A 97 8.74 4.81 -1.93
CA ASP A 97 9.32 3.46 -1.91
C ASP A 97 10.39 3.29 -3.01
N ARG A 98 10.95 2.07 -3.12
CA ARG A 98 11.88 1.70 -4.19
C ARG A 98 11.62 0.27 -4.67
N VAL A 99 11.23 0.11 -5.94
CA VAL A 99 11.06 -1.20 -6.56
C VAL A 99 12.40 -1.91 -6.77
N HIS A 100 12.44 -3.23 -6.63
CA HIS A 100 13.61 -4.03 -6.97
C HIS A 100 13.71 -4.22 -8.49
N PRO A 101 14.90 -4.55 -9.07
CA PRO A 101 15.11 -4.63 -10.51
C PRO A 101 14.18 -5.59 -11.25
N SER A 102 13.74 -6.67 -10.61
CA SER A 102 12.84 -7.68 -11.20
C SER A 102 11.35 -7.48 -10.84
N TRP A 103 11.00 -6.35 -10.23
CA TRP A 103 9.66 -6.12 -9.73
C TRP A 103 8.60 -6.18 -10.84
N LEU A 104 8.82 -5.45 -11.94
CA LEU A 104 7.82 -5.35 -13.01
C LEU A 104 7.69 -6.66 -13.78
N SER A 105 8.80 -7.31 -14.11
CA SER A 105 8.79 -8.62 -14.78
C SER A 105 8.11 -9.70 -13.93
N ALA A 106 8.32 -9.69 -12.60
CA ALA A 106 7.71 -10.64 -11.69
C ALA A 106 6.19 -10.42 -11.55
N ILE A 107 5.72 -9.16 -11.45
CA ILE A 107 4.28 -8.84 -11.41
C ILE A 107 3.60 -9.27 -12.70
N VAL A 108 4.17 -8.92 -13.86
CA VAL A 108 3.59 -9.27 -15.17
C VAL A 108 3.53 -10.78 -15.36
N ARG A 109 4.59 -11.50 -15.02
CA ARG A 109 4.63 -12.96 -15.09
C ARG A 109 3.53 -13.61 -14.25
N ALA A 110 3.30 -13.14 -13.03
CA ALA A 110 2.24 -13.67 -12.17
C ALA A 110 0.83 -13.33 -12.69
N ALA A 111 0.68 -12.21 -13.40
CA ALA A 111 -0.58 -11.79 -14.00
C ALA A 111 -1.00 -12.59 -15.24
N GLU A 112 -0.13 -13.44 -15.80
CA GLU A 112 -0.48 -14.24 -16.99
C GLU A 112 -1.67 -15.17 -16.74
N SER A 113 -1.90 -15.59 -15.49
CA SER A 113 -2.94 -16.52 -15.07
C SER A 113 -3.91 -15.98 -14.02
N SER A 114 -3.89 -14.66 -13.76
CA SER A 114 -4.72 -14.04 -12.74
C SER A 114 -5.20 -12.66 -13.14
N ASP A 115 -6.29 -12.19 -12.53
CA ASP A 115 -6.87 -10.87 -12.81
C ASP A 115 -6.13 -9.75 -12.08
N ALA A 116 -5.57 -10.06 -10.92
CA ALA A 116 -4.76 -9.14 -10.11
C ALA A 116 -3.62 -9.88 -9.41
N VAL A 117 -2.58 -9.15 -9.02
CA VAL A 117 -1.35 -9.67 -8.42
C VAL A 117 -0.89 -8.77 -7.28
N GLY A 118 -0.58 -9.34 -6.13
CA GLY A 118 0.11 -8.64 -5.05
C GLY A 118 1.53 -9.15 -4.89
N GLY A 119 2.49 -8.24 -4.77
CA GLY A 119 3.90 -8.53 -4.51
C GLY A 119 4.24 -8.56 -3.02
N VAL A 120 5.52 -8.41 -2.73
CA VAL A 120 6.11 -8.46 -1.39
C VAL A 120 6.80 -7.14 -1.05
N VAL A 121 6.76 -6.76 0.21
CA VAL A 121 7.52 -5.62 0.73
C VAL A 121 8.64 -6.10 1.66
N GLU A 122 9.78 -5.47 1.56
CA GLU A 122 10.89 -5.59 2.51
C GLU A 122 11.18 -4.21 3.13
N THR A 123 11.79 -4.18 4.30
CA THR A 123 12.03 -2.93 5.04
C THR A 123 13.51 -2.69 5.40
N ALA A 124 14.40 -3.59 4.97
CA ALA A 124 15.80 -3.54 5.36
C ALA A 124 16.64 -2.59 4.50
N SER A 125 16.30 -2.45 3.20
CA SER A 125 17.18 -1.79 2.22
C SER A 125 17.21 -0.26 2.33
N ILE A 126 16.09 0.37 2.71
CA ILE A 126 15.94 1.85 2.68
C ILE A 126 15.60 2.48 4.02
N ASN A 127 15.51 1.68 5.08
CA ASN A 127 15.28 2.17 6.43
C ASN A 127 16.52 1.96 7.32
N SER A 128 16.66 2.76 8.37
CA SER A 128 17.66 2.48 9.37
C SER A 128 17.39 1.14 10.07
N SER A 129 18.43 0.48 10.58
CA SER A 129 18.29 -0.81 11.28
C SER A 129 17.33 -0.75 12.48
N GLU A 130 17.24 0.39 13.16
CA GLU A 130 16.27 0.59 14.25
C GLU A 130 14.84 0.65 13.70
N VAL A 131 14.57 1.50 12.70
CA VAL A 131 13.24 1.71 12.11
C VAL A 131 12.72 0.42 11.46
N ALA A 132 13.56 -0.35 10.79
CA ALA A 132 13.20 -1.64 10.19
C ALA A 132 12.64 -2.64 11.21
N THR A 133 12.99 -2.52 12.50
CA THR A 133 12.44 -3.38 13.56
C THR A 133 11.05 -2.98 14.06
N TRP A 134 10.56 -1.79 13.71
CA TRP A 134 9.28 -1.28 14.23
C TRP A 134 8.09 -2.01 13.62
N ARG A 135 8.18 -2.38 12.35
CA ARG A 135 7.13 -3.10 11.63
C ARG A 135 7.73 -4.18 10.74
N THR A 136 7.25 -5.39 10.91
CA THR A 136 7.64 -6.53 10.08
C THR A 136 6.48 -6.91 9.16
N PHE A 137 6.78 -7.17 7.90
CA PHE A 137 5.85 -7.72 6.94
C PHE A 137 6.15 -9.21 6.79
N THR A 138 5.16 -10.06 6.98
CA THR A 138 5.33 -11.51 6.98
C THR A 138 4.66 -12.21 5.80
N GLY A 139 4.17 -11.45 4.81
CA GLY A 139 3.35 -12.00 3.72
C GLY A 139 1.96 -12.48 4.18
N ALA A 140 1.61 -12.24 5.45
CA ALA A 140 0.35 -12.70 6.05
C ALA A 140 -0.91 -12.12 5.36
N GLN A 141 -0.78 -11.04 4.60
CA GLN A 141 -1.85 -10.47 3.78
C GLN A 141 -2.43 -11.47 2.77
N PHE A 142 -1.63 -12.44 2.30
CA PHE A 142 -2.08 -13.52 1.41
C PHE A 142 -2.59 -14.76 2.15
N GLY A 143 -2.42 -14.82 3.47
CA GLY A 143 -2.89 -15.92 4.31
C GLY A 143 -3.82 -15.47 5.44
N SER A 144 -4.54 -14.33 5.26
CA SER A 144 -5.44 -13.81 6.29
C SER A 144 -6.57 -14.80 6.60
N GLU A 145 -6.61 -15.28 7.85
CA GLU A 145 -7.71 -16.12 8.34
C GLU A 145 -8.99 -15.33 8.63
N ASP A 146 -8.90 -13.97 8.60
CA ASP A 146 -10.00 -13.09 8.96
C ASP A 146 -11.02 -12.93 7.83
N PHE A 147 -10.57 -12.96 6.56
CA PHE A 147 -11.42 -12.88 5.36
C PHE A 147 -10.64 -13.34 4.11
N LEU A 148 -10.75 -12.59 2.98
CA LEU A 148 -10.08 -12.90 1.73
C LEU A 148 -8.64 -12.36 1.71
N PRO A 149 -7.73 -12.95 0.93
CA PRO A 149 -6.40 -12.39 0.67
C PRO A 149 -6.46 -10.97 0.11
N TYR A 150 -5.37 -10.21 0.26
CA TYR A 150 -5.23 -8.90 -0.35
C TYR A 150 -3.77 -8.58 -0.68
N GLY A 151 -3.56 -7.75 -1.69
CA GLY A 151 -2.27 -7.14 -2.02
C GLY A 151 -2.20 -5.71 -1.47
N ILE A 152 -0.98 -5.19 -1.30
CA ILE A 152 -0.71 -3.81 -0.88
C ILE A 152 -0.38 -3.00 -2.13
N THR A 153 -0.97 -1.82 -2.30
CA THR A 153 -0.84 -1.03 -3.55
C THR A 153 0.56 -0.52 -3.85
N CYS A 154 1.48 -0.50 -2.90
CA CYS A 154 2.88 -0.18 -3.20
C CYS A 154 3.60 -1.28 -4.02
N THR A 155 2.98 -2.46 -4.18
CA THR A 155 3.46 -3.57 -5.02
C THR A 155 2.27 -4.38 -5.53
N PHE A 156 1.51 -3.82 -6.46
CA PHE A 156 0.26 -4.39 -6.94
C PHE A 156 0.11 -4.25 -8.44
N GLY A 157 -0.40 -5.29 -9.10
CA GLY A 157 -0.72 -5.30 -10.51
C GLY A 157 -2.15 -5.75 -10.76
N ILE A 158 -2.80 -5.21 -11.81
CA ILE A 158 -4.17 -5.55 -12.15
C ILE A 158 -4.43 -5.32 -13.64
N TRP A 159 -5.16 -6.22 -14.28
CA TRP A 159 -5.66 -5.97 -15.63
C TRP A 159 -6.67 -4.82 -15.61
N ARG A 160 -6.56 -3.90 -16.58
CA ARG A 160 -7.46 -2.75 -16.68
C ARG A 160 -8.93 -3.19 -16.69
N ALA A 161 -9.27 -4.22 -17.46
CA ALA A 161 -10.64 -4.75 -17.51
C ALA A 161 -11.15 -5.21 -16.13
N ALA A 162 -10.27 -5.78 -15.28
CA ALA A 162 -10.62 -6.17 -13.92
C ALA A 162 -10.79 -4.95 -12.99
N PHE A 163 -9.92 -3.94 -13.16
CA PHE A 163 -10.02 -2.67 -12.43
C PHE A 163 -11.33 -1.94 -12.74
N ASP A 164 -11.65 -1.81 -14.03
CA ASP A 164 -12.86 -1.12 -14.50
C ASP A 164 -14.14 -1.87 -14.07
N LYS A 165 -14.12 -3.21 -14.05
CA LYS A 165 -15.27 -4.03 -13.63
C LYS A 165 -15.70 -3.78 -12.19
N VAL A 166 -14.79 -3.31 -11.33
CA VAL A 166 -15.08 -2.99 -9.92
C VAL A 166 -15.04 -1.49 -9.64
N ASP A 167 -15.10 -0.63 -10.67
CA ASP A 167 -15.09 0.83 -10.56
C ASP A 167 -13.87 1.40 -9.81
N GLY A 168 -12.71 0.74 -9.93
CA GLY A 168 -11.45 1.19 -9.35
C GLY A 168 -11.45 1.27 -7.82
N PHE A 169 -10.65 2.20 -7.27
CA PHE A 169 -10.56 2.44 -5.83
C PHE A 169 -11.77 3.20 -5.31
N ASP A 170 -12.33 2.73 -4.19
CA ASP A 170 -13.45 3.38 -3.51
C ASP A 170 -12.98 4.62 -2.72
N LEU A 171 -13.45 5.79 -3.11
CA LEU A 171 -13.03 7.09 -2.56
C LEU A 171 -13.47 7.34 -1.11
N ARG A 172 -14.26 6.45 -0.52
CA ARG A 172 -14.58 6.48 0.92
C ARG A 172 -13.37 6.12 1.80
N TYR A 173 -12.35 5.48 1.23
CA TYR A 173 -11.09 5.14 1.89
C TYR A 173 -10.02 6.21 1.56
N VAL A 174 -10.04 7.33 2.29
CA VAL A 174 -9.13 8.47 2.01
C VAL A 174 -7.71 8.23 2.48
N ASN A 175 -7.55 7.60 3.66
CA ASN A 175 -6.25 7.52 4.34
C ASN A 175 -5.64 6.10 4.36
N SER A 176 -6.43 5.06 4.17
CA SER A 176 -6.00 3.66 4.17
C SER A 176 -7.16 2.72 3.94
N GLY A 177 -6.88 1.50 3.47
CA GLY A 177 -7.82 0.39 3.31
C GLY A 177 -8.43 0.29 1.92
N GLU A 178 -8.10 1.22 1.02
CA GLU A 178 -8.53 1.21 -0.38
C GLU A 178 -8.02 0.00 -1.15
N ASP A 179 -6.82 -0.47 -0.83
CA ASP A 179 -6.19 -1.66 -1.40
C ASP A 179 -6.90 -2.94 -0.97
N ILE A 180 -7.18 -3.08 0.31
CA ILE A 180 -7.91 -4.23 0.87
C ILE A 180 -9.33 -4.27 0.29
N ASP A 181 -10.03 -3.13 0.27
CA ASP A 181 -11.36 -2.99 -0.31
C ASP A 181 -11.40 -3.41 -1.78
N LEU A 182 -10.46 -2.92 -2.60
CA LEU A 182 -10.33 -3.28 -4.01
C LEU A 182 -10.14 -4.79 -4.17
N CYS A 183 -9.19 -5.39 -3.46
CA CYS A 183 -8.90 -6.82 -3.53
C CYS A 183 -10.09 -7.70 -3.14
N TRP A 184 -10.85 -7.29 -2.12
CA TRP A 184 -12.03 -8.04 -1.68
C TRP A 184 -13.21 -7.90 -2.65
N ARG A 185 -13.42 -6.70 -3.23
CA ARG A 185 -14.45 -6.52 -4.28
C ARG A 185 -14.13 -7.34 -5.53
N LEU A 186 -12.87 -7.39 -5.94
CA LEU A 186 -12.42 -8.23 -7.05
C LEU A 186 -12.79 -9.70 -6.83
N GLN A 187 -12.40 -10.26 -5.69
CA GLN A 187 -12.64 -11.66 -5.37
C GLN A 187 -14.13 -11.99 -5.17
N LEU A 188 -14.90 -11.08 -4.56
CA LEU A 188 -16.36 -11.22 -4.45
C LEU A 188 -17.07 -11.13 -5.81
N ALA A 189 -16.47 -10.48 -6.81
CA ALA A 189 -16.94 -10.47 -8.19
C ALA A 189 -16.46 -11.69 -9.00
N GLY A 190 -15.83 -12.68 -8.35
CA GLY A 190 -15.38 -13.93 -8.96
C GLY A 190 -14.04 -13.85 -9.68
N MET A 191 -13.27 -12.76 -9.47
CA MET A 191 -11.93 -12.59 -10.06
C MET A 191 -10.84 -13.15 -9.14
N THR A 192 -9.68 -13.43 -9.75
CA THR A 192 -8.55 -14.09 -9.09
C THR A 192 -7.49 -13.09 -8.65
N LEU A 193 -6.90 -13.32 -7.46
CA LEU A 193 -5.75 -12.60 -6.92
C LEU A 193 -4.58 -13.56 -6.74
N ALA A 194 -3.48 -13.34 -7.44
CA ALA A 194 -2.24 -14.11 -7.29
C ALA A 194 -1.24 -13.41 -6.37
N HIS A 195 -0.30 -14.20 -5.85
CA HIS A 195 0.86 -13.72 -5.09
C HIS A 195 2.12 -13.85 -5.93
N ALA A 196 2.90 -12.77 -6.05
CA ALA A 196 4.19 -12.72 -6.74
C ALA A 196 5.32 -12.50 -5.71
N PRO A 197 5.91 -13.55 -5.14
CA PRO A 197 6.94 -13.42 -4.11
C PRO A 197 8.23 -12.75 -4.61
N ASP A 198 8.49 -12.80 -5.92
CA ASP A 198 9.66 -12.19 -6.56
C ASP A 198 9.44 -10.69 -6.88
N ALA A 199 8.20 -10.20 -6.82
CA ALA A 199 7.88 -8.79 -7.03
C ALA A 199 8.09 -8.01 -5.73
N VAL A 200 9.34 -7.63 -5.46
CA VAL A 200 9.75 -7.04 -4.18
C VAL A 200 9.87 -5.52 -4.30
N VAL A 201 9.36 -4.84 -3.26
CA VAL A 201 9.50 -3.39 -3.06
C VAL A 201 10.18 -3.13 -1.72
N ALA A 202 11.20 -2.29 -1.70
CA ALA A 202 11.75 -1.71 -0.50
C ALA A 202 10.78 -0.63 0.00
N TYR A 203 10.12 -0.89 1.13
CA TYR A 203 9.06 -0.07 1.70
C TYR A 203 9.62 0.92 2.72
N ARG A 204 9.31 2.20 2.55
CA ARG A 204 9.75 3.25 3.47
C ARG A 204 8.83 3.38 4.67
N LEU A 205 9.34 2.99 5.83
CA LEU A 205 8.64 3.15 7.11
C LEU A 205 8.65 4.62 7.55
N ARG A 206 7.64 5.02 8.29
CA ARG A 206 7.68 6.30 9.02
C ARG A 206 8.73 6.21 10.12
N ASP A 207 9.72 7.09 10.11
CA ASP A 207 10.90 7.10 10.99
C ASP A 207 10.68 7.83 12.32
N THR A 208 9.52 8.48 12.49
CA THR A 208 9.13 9.15 13.71
C THR A 208 8.00 8.41 14.44
N TYR A 209 8.01 8.42 15.76
CA TYR A 209 6.92 7.83 16.57
C TYR A 209 5.57 8.46 16.27
N ARG A 210 5.52 9.78 16.01
CA ARG A 210 4.30 10.49 15.63
C ARG A 210 3.79 10.04 14.25
N GLY A 211 4.68 9.90 13.26
CA GLY A 211 4.34 9.42 11.92
C GLY A 211 3.79 7.99 11.98
N THR A 212 4.50 7.10 12.68
CA THR A 212 4.09 5.71 12.91
C THR A 212 2.74 5.62 13.61
N TRP A 213 2.53 6.40 14.66
CA TRP A 213 1.24 6.48 15.36
C TRP A 213 0.10 6.90 14.43
N ASN A 214 0.28 7.99 13.68
CA ASN A 214 -0.75 8.52 12.79
C ASN A 214 -1.11 7.51 11.69
N GLN A 215 -0.11 6.89 11.09
CA GLN A 215 -0.29 5.89 10.05
C GLN A 215 -1.03 4.65 10.59
N THR A 216 -0.58 4.07 11.69
CA THR A 216 -1.17 2.85 12.23
C THR A 216 -2.55 3.08 12.85
N ARG A 217 -2.81 4.29 13.36
CA ARG A 217 -4.15 4.71 13.78
C ARG A 217 -5.10 4.77 12.58
N ALA A 218 -4.65 5.30 11.43
CA ALA A 218 -5.44 5.30 10.20
C ALA A 218 -5.76 3.87 9.75
N TYR A 219 -4.80 2.93 9.84
CA TYR A 219 -5.03 1.51 9.56
C TYR A 219 -6.09 0.89 10.47
N GLY A 220 -6.05 1.19 11.78
CA GLY A 220 -7.07 0.71 12.71
C GLY A 220 -8.47 1.23 12.38
N ILE A 221 -8.60 2.50 12.00
CA ILE A 221 -9.89 3.08 11.56
C ILE A 221 -10.37 2.38 10.28
N ALA A 222 -9.49 2.17 9.31
CA ALA A 222 -9.82 1.52 8.04
C ALA A 222 -10.26 0.06 8.23
N THR A 223 -9.65 -0.69 9.14
CA THR A 223 -10.08 -2.07 9.42
C THR A 223 -11.50 -2.14 10.00
N ALA A 224 -11.89 -1.19 10.85
CA ALA A 224 -13.26 -1.11 11.33
C ALA A 224 -14.24 -0.69 10.22
N GLN A 225 -13.83 0.17 9.29
CA GLN A 225 -14.60 0.56 8.11
C GLN A 225 -14.83 -0.65 7.19
N LEU A 226 -13.76 -1.40 6.89
CA LEU A 226 -13.82 -2.63 6.11
C LEU A 226 -14.76 -3.63 6.76
N TYR A 227 -14.64 -3.87 8.07
CA TYR A 227 -15.53 -4.75 8.80
C TYR A 227 -17.00 -4.29 8.71
N SER A 228 -17.28 -3.00 8.81
CA SER A 228 -18.66 -2.49 8.67
C SER A 228 -19.28 -2.84 7.32
N ARG A 229 -18.46 -2.90 6.27
CA ARG A 229 -18.87 -3.20 4.89
C ARG A 229 -18.97 -4.69 4.62
N PHE A 230 -17.95 -5.47 5.03
CA PHE A 230 -17.79 -6.86 4.59
C PHE A 230 -18.21 -7.92 5.61
N ARG A 231 -18.66 -7.54 6.83
CA ARG A 231 -19.11 -8.49 7.85
C ARG A 231 -20.22 -9.43 7.37
N ASN A 232 -21.11 -8.92 6.53
CA ASN A 232 -22.21 -9.73 5.96
C ASN A 232 -21.73 -10.65 4.82
N HIS A 233 -20.50 -10.48 4.35
CA HIS A 233 -19.83 -11.35 3.37
C HIS A 233 -18.89 -12.36 4.02
N GLY A 234 -18.81 -12.39 5.36
CA GLY A 234 -18.01 -13.37 6.10
C GLY A 234 -16.73 -12.84 6.76
N GLN A 235 -16.44 -11.53 6.68
CA GLN A 235 -15.31 -10.96 7.42
C GLN A 235 -15.51 -11.14 8.93
N ARG A 236 -14.49 -11.69 9.60
CA ARG A 236 -14.52 -11.97 11.03
C ARG A 236 -13.98 -10.79 11.85
N ARG A 237 -14.40 -10.71 13.11
CA ARG A 237 -13.84 -9.78 14.09
C ARG A 237 -12.51 -10.28 14.63
N THR A 238 -11.70 -9.36 15.14
CA THR A 238 -10.55 -9.73 15.98
C THR A 238 -11.03 -10.56 17.18
N THR A 239 -10.37 -11.68 17.48
CA THR A 239 -10.78 -12.52 18.60
C THR A 239 -10.46 -11.82 19.94
N PRO A 240 -11.28 -12.00 20.99
CA PRO A 240 -11.02 -11.41 22.32
C PRO A 240 -9.65 -11.79 22.89
N ARG A 241 -9.14 -12.97 22.54
CA ARG A 241 -7.78 -13.43 22.94
C ARG A 241 -6.69 -12.54 22.34
N ILE A 242 -6.79 -12.19 21.06
CA ILE A 242 -5.82 -11.31 20.40
C ILE A 242 -5.88 -9.90 21.00
N VAL A 243 -7.09 -9.40 21.29
CA VAL A 243 -7.26 -8.09 21.97
C VAL A 243 -6.61 -8.12 23.36
N ALA A 244 -6.88 -9.13 24.18
CA ALA A 244 -6.29 -9.26 25.51
C ALA A 244 -4.76 -9.39 25.45
N ALA A 245 -4.22 -10.17 24.52
CA ALA A 245 -2.78 -10.29 24.31
C ALA A 245 -2.15 -8.97 23.88
N THR A 246 -2.82 -8.20 23.01
CA THR A 246 -2.35 -6.87 22.58
C THR A 246 -2.34 -5.88 23.75
N LEU A 247 -3.39 -5.84 24.57
CA LEU A 247 -3.46 -4.99 25.75
C LEU A 247 -2.37 -5.35 26.76
N LEU A 248 -2.18 -6.64 27.04
CA LEU A 248 -1.13 -7.13 27.93
C LEU A 248 0.27 -6.73 27.41
N ALA A 249 0.52 -6.93 26.11
CA ALA A 249 1.79 -6.53 25.49
C ALA A 249 2.02 -5.01 25.60
N LEU A 250 1.00 -4.19 25.37
CA LEU A 250 1.09 -2.74 25.50
C LEU A 250 1.38 -2.29 26.94
N LEU A 251 0.86 -2.98 27.93
CA LEU A 251 1.16 -2.72 29.36
C LEU A 251 2.59 -3.13 29.73
N LEU A 252 2.99 -4.35 29.38
CA LEU A 252 4.29 -4.92 29.74
C LEU A 252 5.46 -4.25 29.00
N PHE A 253 5.25 -3.82 27.76
CA PHE A 253 6.29 -3.25 26.89
C PHE A 253 6.12 -1.74 26.67
N ASN A 254 5.51 -1.05 27.62
CA ASN A 254 5.34 0.40 27.59
C ASN A 254 6.70 1.11 27.41
N PRO A 255 6.80 2.17 26.59
CA PRO A 255 8.03 2.94 26.36
C PRO A 255 8.66 3.55 27.63
N LEU A 256 7.88 3.68 28.71
CA LEU A 256 8.36 4.14 30.02
C LEU A 256 9.14 3.04 30.79
N VAL A 257 8.97 1.77 30.39
CA VAL A 257 9.73 0.66 30.97
C VAL A 257 11.17 0.71 30.45
N PRO A 258 12.19 0.59 31.32
CA PRO A 258 13.58 0.60 30.90
C PRO A 258 13.88 -0.47 29.84
N ARG A 259 14.69 -0.16 28.83
CA ARG A 259 15.05 -1.09 27.73
C ARG A 259 15.67 -2.42 28.23
N ARG A 260 16.25 -2.43 29.43
CA ARG A 260 16.78 -3.67 30.04
C ARG A 260 15.69 -4.67 30.41
N ILE A 261 14.45 -4.20 30.62
CA ILE A 261 13.30 -5.04 31.01
C ILE A 261 12.40 -5.29 29.81
N SER A 262 12.22 -4.31 28.92
CA SER A 262 11.38 -4.42 27.74
C SER A 262 12.23 -4.65 26.49
N PRO A 263 12.21 -5.86 25.87
CA PRO A 263 12.93 -6.13 24.64
C PRO A 263 12.24 -5.55 23.40
N MET A 264 10.99 -5.07 23.50
CA MET A 264 10.25 -4.53 22.37
C MET A 264 10.80 -3.18 21.93
N PRO A 265 11.11 -2.98 20.63
CA PRO A 265 11.44 -1.66 20.08
C PRO A 265 10.32 -0.66 20.35
N ARG A 266 10.67 0.57 20.78
CA ARG A 266 9.68 1.61 21.11
C ARG A 266 8.73 1.89 19.95
N GLY A 267 9.24 1.97 18.72
CA GLY A 267 8.41 2.19 17.53
C GLY A 267 7.35 1.11 17.35
N ARG A 268 7.65 -0.16 17.63
CA ARG A 268 6.68 -1.27 17.58
C ARG A 268 5.53 -1.08 18.57
N TRP A 269 5.81 -0.53 19.74
CA TRP A 269 4.75 -0.18 20.70
C TRP A 269 3.77 0.83 20.07
N PHE A 270 4.29 1.90 19.42
CA PHE A 270 3.45 2.90 18.74
C PHE A 270 2.64 2.30 17.60
N VAL A 271 3.18 1.30 16.88
CA VAL A 271 2.43 0.54 15.86
C VAL A 271 1.20 -0.12 16.46
N HIS A 272 1.37 -0.90 17.54
CA HIS A 272 0.26 -1.63 18.15
C HIS A 272 -0.73 -0.70 18.85
N ALA A 273 -0.24 0.29 19.60
CA ALA A 273 -1.09 1.24 20.32
C ALA A 273 -1.90 2.12 19.35
N GLY A 274 -1.26 2.64 18.29
CA GLY A 274 -1.94 3.41 17.26
C GLY A 274 -3.04 2.60 16.58
N ASN A 275 -2.75 1.36 16.18
CA ASN A 275 -3.72 0.48 15.55
C ASN A 275 -4.93 0.18 16.47
N LEU A 276 -4.69 -0.14 17.74
CA LEU A 276 -5.76 -0.40 18.70
C LEU A 276 -6.65 0.83 18.91
N VAL A 277 -6.05 2.02 19.12
CA VAL A 277 -6.82 3.27 19.24
C VAL A 277 -7.60 3.55 17.96
N GLY A 278 -7.00 3.31 16.80
CA GLY A 278 -7.68 3.42 15.51
C GLY A 278 -8.88 2.50 15.39
N LYS A 279 -8.77 1.24 15.80
CA LYS A 279 -9.89 0.28 15.82
C LYS A 279 -11.03 0.75 16.72
N LEU A 280 -10.72 1.28 17.91
CA LEU A 280 -11.72 1.85 18.82
C LEU A 280 -12.44 3.05 18.18
N GLN A 281 -11.68 3.99 17.63
CA GLN A 281 -12.25 5.17 16.94
C GLN A 281 -13.10 4.78 15.74
N GLY A 282 -12.60 3.84 14.93
CA GLY A 282 -13.33 3.31 13.77
C GLY A 282 -14.59 2.58 14.18
N SER A 283 -14.55 1.79 15.26
CA SER A 283 -15.73 1.09 15.81
C SER A 283 -16.84 2.07 16.18
N ILE A 284 -16.49 3.18 16.84
CA ILE A 284 -17.46 4.25 17.17
C ILE A 284 -17.97 4.93 15.89
N LYS A 285 -17.04 5.35 15.01
CA LYS A 285 -17.38 6.08 13.78
C LYS A 285 -18.30 5.31 12.87
N TYR A 286 -18.08 4.01 12.68
CA TYR A 286 -18.83 3.16 11.77
C TYR A 286 -19.92 2.34 12.47
N ARG A 287 -20.14 2.55 13.78
CA ARG A 287 -21.18 1.88 14.59
C ARG A 287 -21.06 0.35 14.50
N VAL A 288 -19.88 -0.16 14.64
CA VAL A 288 -19.56 -1.61 14.66
C VAL A 288 -18.67 -1.92 15.87
N LEU A 289 -18.76 -3.13 16.38
CA LEU A 289 -17.81 -3.61 17.39
C LEU A 289 -16.70 -4.36 16.66
N TYR A 290 -15.58 -3.67 16.41
CA TYR A 290 -14.39 -4.25 15.77
C TYR A 290 -13.15 -3.96 16.63
N ILE A 291 -12.96 -4.79 17.64
CA ILE A 291 -11.82 -4.71 18.57
C ILE A 291 -11.23 -6.09 18.70
#